data_103998080f5122cf6ce550b072365c46
#
_entry.id   103998080f5122cf6ce550b072365c46
#
_cell.length_a   1.000
_cell.length_b   1.000
_cell.length_c   1.000
_cell.angle_alpha   90.00
_cell.angle_beta   90.00
_cell.angle_gamma   90.00
#
_symmetry.space_group_name_H-M   'P 1'
#
loop_
_entity.id
_entity.type
_entity.pdbx_description
1 polymer ?
#
loop_
_entity_poly.entity_id
_entity_poly.type
_entity_poly.pdbx_seq_one_letter_code
_entity_poly.pdbx_strand_id
1 'polypeptide(L)'
;ELMTSLVGSEMCIRDRIAALCSAFLTMDSLRIFSENPLLDFAITLQNHYYYALVGLLLPLCFLLNPSFSNKKSYWFDGLLGLLSLGVCGFFFANAETMLDYGWEFSAPDYAIWMSYILWALILEGVRRTGGWILFVLVLVFSLYPIFAEILPGPISGMASTPADTASYHVMSIESILGLPFRAFAQLVIGFLIFGIALQKTGGGRFFINLAFAVFGHVRGGSAKVAIVSSGLMGSMSGSVITNVLTTGQMTIPAMEKNGMEKEYAAGVESC
;
A
#
# COMPACT_ATOMS: atom_id res chain seq x y z
N GLU A 1 18.99 19.69 -15.50
CA GLU A 1 17.84 20.31 -14.82
C GLU A 1 16.53 20.07 -15.58
N LEU A 2 16.50 20.21 -16.93
CA LEU A 2 15.29 19.96 -17.73
C LEU A 2 14.90 18.47 -17.76
N MET A 3 15.86 17.54 -17.79
CA MET A 3 15.59 16.11 -17.71
C MET A 3 15.09 15.66 -16.32
N THR A 4 15.63 16.24 -15.26
CA THR A 4 15.17 15.94 -13.89
C THR A 4 13.76 16.50 -13.63
N SER A 5 13.42 17.62 -14.22
CA SER A 5 12.07 18.21 -14.17
C SER A 5 11.04 17.38 -14.96
N LEU A 6 11.39 16.87 -16.14
CA LEU A 6 10.53 16.00 -16.95
C LEU A 6 10.29 14.63 -16.28
N VAL A 7 11.33 13.99 -15.75
CA VAL A 7 11.21 12.74 -15.00
C VAL A 7 10.37 12.93 -13.74
N GLY A 8 10.52 14.05 -13.05
CA GLY A 8 9.67 14.39 -11.88
C GLY A 8 8.20 14.62 -12.25
N SER A 9 7.91 15.22 -13.40
CA SER A 9 6.53 15.45 -13.85
C SER A 9 5.86 14.17 -14.31
N GLU A 10 6.58 13.29 -15.02
CA GLU A 10 6.04 11.99 -15.46
C GLU A 10 5.79 11.02 -14.30
N MET A 11 6.68 10.97 -13.31
CA MET A 11 6.44 10.23 -12.08
C MET A 11 5.20 10.75 -11.36
N CYS A 12 5.02 12.06 -11.25
CA CYS A 12 3.86 12.66 -10.62
C CYS A 12 2.55 12.35 -11.36
N ILE A 13 2.53 12.30 -12.68
CA ILE A 13 1.35 11.94 -13.48
C ILE A 13 1.02 10.47 -13.29
N ARG A 14 2.00 9.58 -13.35
CA ARG A 14 1.84 8.13 -13.16
C ARG A 14 1.31 7.82 -11.76
N ASP A 15 1.85 8.46 -10.73
CA ASP A 15 1.43 8.28 -9.35
C ASP A 15 -0.01 8.79 -9.13
N ARG A 16 -0.39 9.90 -9.79
CA ARG A 16 -1.76 10.41 -9.77
C ARG A 16 -2.75 9.48 -10.45
N ILE A 17 -2.40 8.90 -11.61
CA ILE A 17 -3.24 7.92 -12.29
C ILE A 17 -3.42 6.68 -11.42
N ALA A 18 -2.36 6.17 -10.82
CA ALA A 18 -2.43 5.03 -9.91
C ALA A 18 -3.32 5.29 -8.69
N ALA A 19 -3.17 6.47 -8.08
CA ALA A 19 -4.01 6.89 -6.96
C ALA A 19 -5.48 7.02 -7.36
N LEU A 20 -5.77 7.60 -8.52
CA LEU A 20 -7.14 7.71 -9.03
C LEU A 20 -7.74 6.34 -9.37
N CYS A 21 -6.97 5.45 -10.00
CA CYS A 21 -7.43 4.09 -10.29
C CYS A 21 -7.68 3.28 -9.01
N SER A 22 -6.80 3.38 -8.01
CA SER A 22 -7.01 2.69 -6.74
C SER A 22 -8.22 3.23 -5.98
N ALA A 23 -8.42 4.56 -6.01
CA ALA A 23 -9.59 5.21 -5.44
C ALA A 23 -10.88 4.75 -6.14
N PHE A 24 -10.87 4.72 -7.48
CA PHE A 24 -12.01 4.25 -8.26
C PHE A 24 -12.34 2.79 -7.94
N LEU A 25 -11.36 1.90 -7.94
CA LEU A 25 -11.53 0.48 -7.57
C LEU A 25 -12.10 0.32 -6.15
N THR A 26 -11.66 1.15 -5.20
CA THR A 26 -12.18 1.11 -3.82
C THR A 26 -13.64 1.58 -3.77
N MET A 27 -14.00 2.63 -4.50
CA MET A 27 -15.37 3.14 -4.56
C MET A 27 -16.32 2.14 -5.25
N ASP A 28 -15.84 1.45 -6.29
CA ASP A 28 -16.58 0.41 -6.98
C ASP A 28 -16.80 -0.82 -6.09
N SER A 29 -15.77 -1.25 -5.35
CA SER A 29 -15.89 -2.37 -4.39
C SER A 29 -16.88 -2.09 -3.25
N LEU A 30 -17.12 -0.82 -2.91
CA LEU A 30 -18.16 -0.38 -1.97
C LEU A 30 -19.53 -0.24 -2.63
N ARG A 31 -19.67 -0.60 -3.91
CA ARG A 31 -20.91 -0.52 -4.69
C ARG A 31 -21.54 0.88 -4.72
N ILE A 32 -20.73 1.93 -4.63
CA ILE A 32 -21.21 3.32 -4.69
C ILE A 32 -21.81 3.64 -6.07
N PHE A 33 -21.36 2.94 -7.11
CA PHE A 33 -21.78 3.15 -8.51
C PHE A 33 -22.80 2.09 -8.99
N SER A 34 -23.33 1.23 -8.14
CA SER A 34 -24.23 0.12 -8.50
C SER A 34 -25.53 0.56 -9.22
N GLU A 35 -25.92 1.82 -9.12
CA GLU A 35 -27.07 2.35 -9.83
C GLU A 35 -26.78 2.75 -11.30
N ASN A 36 -25.51 2.83 -11.70
CA ASN A 36 -25.10 3.23 -13.04
C ASN A 36 -24.49 2.05 -13.81
N PRO A 37 -25.20 1.43 -14.75
CA PRO A 37 -24.71 0.24 -15.49
C PRO A 37 -23.46 0.49 -16.35
N LEU A 38 -23.07 1.76 -16.57
CA LEU A 38 -21.84 2.13 -17.27
C LEU A 38 -20.61 2.20 -16.35
N LEU A 39 -20.82 2.28 -15.04
CA LEU A 39 -19.79 2.41 -14.01
C LEU A 39 -19.76 1.18 -13.09
N ASP A 40 -20.72 0.28 -13.21
CA ASP A 40 -20.75 -1.01 -12.51
C ASP A 40 -19.69 -1.93 -13.17
N PHE A 41 -18.46 -1.72 -12.76
CA PHE A 41 -17.36 -2.59 -13.16
C PHE A 41 -17.58 -3.95 -12.50
N ALA A 42 -17.23 -5.05 -13.19
CA ALA A 42 -17.49 -6.44 -12.81
C ALA A 42 -16.87 -6.91 -11.48
N ILE A 43 -16.83 -6.05 -10.46
CA ILE A 43 -16.37 -6.35 -9.10
C ILE A 43 -17.55 -6.90 -8.28
N THR A 44 -17.97 -8.11 -8.63
CA THR A 44 -19.05 -8.80 -7.93
C THR A 44 -18.59 -9.38 -6.59
N LEU A 45 -17.34 -9.79 -6.50
CA LEU A 45 -16.72 -10.42 -5.34
C LEU A 45 -15.53 -9.62 -4.82
N GLN A 46 -15.27 -9.71 -3.52
CA GLN A 46 -14.10 -9.07 -2.90
C GLN A 46 -12.76 -9.52 -3.54
N ASN A 47 -12.69 -10.76 -4.00
CA ASN A 47 -11.50 -11.30 -4.65
C ASN A 47 -11.18 -10.59 -5.98
N HIS A 48 -12.18 -10.20 -6.78
CA HIS A 48 -11.97 -9.37 -7.97
C HIS A 48 -11.26 -8.07 -7.62
N TYR A 49 -11.74 -7.39 -6.58
CA TYR A 49 -11.11 -6.15 -6.11
C TYR A 49 -9.64 -6.35 -5.68
N TYR A 50 -9.36 -7.43 -4.96
CA TYR A 50 -7.99 -7.69 -4.49
C TYR A 50 -7.03 -7.97 -5.63
N TYR A 51 -7.41 -8.80 -6.61
CA TYR A 51 -6.56 -9.05 -7.78
C TYR A 51 -6.43 -7.83 -8.68
N ALA A 52 -7.47 -7.02 -8.84
CA ALA A 52 -7.39 -5.75 -9.55
C ALA A 52 -6.41 -4.79 -8.87
N LEU A 53 -6.45 -4.71 -7.54
CA LEU A 53 -5.56 -3.86 -6.76
C LEU A 53 -4.10 -4.34 -6.83
N VAL A 54 -3.85 -5.65 -6.68
CA VAL A 54 -2.50 -6.23 -6.88
C VAL A 54 -2.02 -5.97 -8.30
N GLY A 55 -2.86 -6.21 -9.30
CA GLY A 55 -2.56 -5.97 -10.71
C GLY A 55 -2.27 -4.50 -11.04
N LEU A 56 -2.80 -3.56 -10.27
CA LEU A 56 -2.49 -2.15 -10.41
C LEU A 56 -1.17 -1.77 -9.69
N LEU A 57 -0.98 -2.24 -8.46
CA LEU A 57 0.12 -1.81 -7.60
C LEU A 57 1.45 -2.53 -7.91
N LEU A 58 1.40 -3.82 -8.27
CA LEU A 58 2.61 -4.61 -8.50
C LEU A 58 3.42 -4.14 -9.74
N PRO A 59 2.80 -3.85 -10.91
CA PRO A 59 3.51 -3.23 -12.03
C PRO A 59 4.14 -1.89 -11.67
N LEU A 60 3.42 -1.06 -10.88
CA LEU A 60 3.93 0.22 -10.42
C LEU A 60 5.16 0.05 -9.51
N CYS A 61 5.15 -0.96 -8.63
CA CYS A 61 6.29 -1.30 -7.81
C CYS A 61 7.54 -1.57 -8.67
N PHE A 62 7.41 -2.33 -9.78
CA PHE A 62 8.51 -2.63 -10.69
C PHE A 62 9.01 -1.41 -11.46
N LEU A 63 8.10 -0.52 -11.86
CA LEU A 63 8.44 0.70 -12.59
C LEU A 63 9.05 1.78 -11.70
N LEU A 64 8.65 1.85 -10.42
CA LEU A 64 9.16 2.82 -9.45
C LEU A 64 10.51 2.42 -8.87
N ASN A 65 10.74 1.10 -8.71
CA ASN A 65 11.96 0.55 -8.13
C ASN A 65 12.71 -0.32 -9.16
N PRO A 66 13.41 0.30 -10.13
CA PRO A 66 14.14 -0.45 -11.15
C PRO A 66 15.26 -1.30 -10.53
N SER A 67 15.43 -2.53 -11.02
CA SER A 67 16.40 -3.48 -10.48
C SER A 67 17.87 -3.06 -10.70
N PHE A 68 18.15 -2.37 -11.82
CA PHE A 68 19.48 -1.91 -12.20
C PHE A 68 19.43 -0.50 -12.78
N SER A 69 20.42 0.33 -12.48
CA SER A 69 20.54 1.72 -12.96
C SER A 69 20.82 1.88 -14.47
N ASN A 70 20.69 0.82 -15.28
CA ASN A 70 21.06 0.82 -16.69
C ASN A 70 19.82 0.84 -17.60
N LYS A 71 19.87 1.55 -18.75
CA LYS A 71 18.78 1.67 -19.74
C LYS A 71 18.16 0.33 -20.20
N LYS A 72 18.91 -0.76 -20.19
CA LYS A 72 18.43 -2.11 -20.52
C LYS A 72 17.48 -2.67 -19.46
N SER A 73 17.49 -2.15 -18.23
CA SER A 73 16.64 -2.62 -17.14
C SER A 73 15.17 -2.25 -17.31
N TYR A 74 14.87 -1.12 -17.93
CA TYR A 74 13.48 -0.68 -18.13
C TYR A 74 12.64 -1.67 -18.96
N TRP A 75 13.26 -2.35 -19.91
CA TRP A 75 12.57 -3.39 -20.69
C TRP A 75 12.21 -4.60 -19.82
N PHE A 76 13.14 -5.02 -18.97
CA PHE A 76 12.90 -6.13 -18.06
C PHE A 76 11.84 -5.78 -17.02
N ASP A 77 11.90 -4.59 -16.44
CA ASP A 77 10.92 -4.10 -15.47
C ASP A 77 9.53 -3.91 -16.11
N GLY A 78 9.47 -3.44 -17.35
CA GLY A 78 8.25 -3.37 -18.13
C GLY A 78 7.65 -4.75 -18.44
N LEU A 79 8.49 -5.74 -18.76
CA LEU A 79 8.06 -7.11 -18.99
C LEU A 79 7.51 -7.76 -17.70
N LEU A 80 8.15 -7.55 -16.56
CA LEU A 80 7.64 -8.01 -15.25
C LEU A 80 6.31 -7.34 -14.92
N GLY A 81 6.17 -6.05 -15.22
CA GLY A 81 4.92 -5.31 -15.06
C GLY A 81 3.80 -5.86 -15.93
N LEU A 82 4.06 -6.13 -17.22
CA LEU A 82 3.08 -6.74 -18.11
C LEU A 82 2.71 -8.17 -17.68
N LEU A 83 3.70 -8.95 -17.25
CA LEU A 83 3.47 -10.30 -16.75
C LEU A 83 2.57 -10.28 -15.50
N SER A 84 2.82 -9.35 -14.57
CA SER A 84 2.00 -9.22 -13.36
C SER A 84 0.56 -8.80 -13.70
N LEU A 85 0.35 -7.89 -14.65
CA LEU A 85 -0.97 -7.52 -15.15
C LEU A 85 -1.69 -8.72 -15.77
N GLY A 86 -1.00 -9.50 -16.61
CA GLY A 86 -1.57 -10.68 -17.26
C GLY A 86 -2.01 -11.74 -16.27
N VAL A 87 -1.16 -12.05 -15.27
CA VAL A 87 -1.46 -13.06 -14.25
C VAL A 87 -2.57 -12.59 -13.30
N CYS A 88 -2.52 -11.33 -12.84
CA CYS A 88 -3.61 -10.78 -12.03
C CYS A 88 -4.92 -10.69 -12.81
N GLY A 89 -4.89 -10.36 -14.10
CA GLY A 89 -6.05 -10.40 -14.99
C GLY A 89 -6.64 -11.80 -15.14
N PHE A 90 -5.79 -12.83 -15.20
CA PHE A 90 -6.24 -14.22 -15.20
C PHE A 90 -6.98 -14.57 -13.90
N PHE A 91 -6.43 -14.25 -12.73
CA PHE A 91 -7.09 -14.50 -11.46
C PHE A 91 -8.34 -13.65 -11.28
N PHE A 92 -8.33 -12.42 -11.74
CA PHE A 92 -9.52 -11.56 -11.76
C PHE A 92 -10.66 -12.20 -12.55
N ALA A 93 -10.39 -12.66 -13.78
CA ALA A 93 -11.40 -13.26 -14.66
C ALA A 93 -11.96 -14.61 -14.13
N ASN A 94 -11.17 -15.33 -13.32
CA ASN A 94 -11.55 -16.63 -12.76
C ASN A 94 -11.92 -16.59 -11.27
N ALA A 95 -12.09 -15.41 -10.68
CA ALA A 95 -12.29 -15.27 -9.24
C ALA A 95 -13.55 -15.99 -8.72
N GLU A 96 -14.63 -16.02 -9.49
CA GLU A 96 -15.86 -16.80 -9.16
C GLU A 96 -15.59 -18.30 -9.22
N THR A 97 -14.99 -18.76 -10.31
CA THR A 97 -14.63 -20.16 -10.52
C THR A 97 -13.69 -20.67 -9.40
N MET A 98 -12.77 -19.84 -8.96
CA MET A 98 -11.86 -20.18 -7.86
C MET A 98 -12.58 -20.45 -6.55
N LEU A 99 -13.60 -19.64 -6.23
CA LEU A 99 -14.42 -19.82 -5.02
C LEU A 99 -15.33 -21.05 -5.15
N ASP A 100 -16.00 -21.19 -6.27
CA ASP A 100 -16.98 -22.26 -6.48
C ASP A 100 -16.33 -23.66 -6.48
N TYR A 101 -15.13 -23.76 -7.04
CA TYR A 101 -14.40 -25.04 -7.13
C TYR A 101 -13.32 -25.21 -6.05
N GLY A 102 -13.13 -24.23 -5.15
CA GLY A 102 -12.16 -24.33 -4.07
C GLY A 102 -10.71 -24.51 -4.55
N TRP A 103 -10.29 -23.72 -5.52
CA TRP A 103 -8.94 -23.82 -6.12
C TRP A 103 -7.79 -23.57 -5.12
N GLU A 104 -8.09 -23.02 -3.95
CA GLU A 104 -7.07 -22.90 -2.88
C GLU A 104 -6.56 -24.28 -2.39
N PHE A 105 -7.39 -25.34 -2.53
CA PHE A 105 -7.05 -26.71 -2.12
C PHE A 105 -6.92 -27.68 -3.30
N SER A 106 -7.57 -27.40 -4.43
CA SER A 106 -7.59 -28.28 -5.60
C SER A 106 -7.64 -27.48 -6.89
N ALA A 107 -6.49 -26.87 -7.22
CA ALA A 107 -6.36 -26.07 -8.43
C ALA A 107 -6.04 -26.91 -9.66
N PRO A 108 -6.52 -26.55 -10.85
CA PRO A 108 -6.09 -27.16 -12.10
C PRO A 108 -4.62 -26.76 -12.42
N ASP A 109 -3.91 -27.61 -13.16
CA ASP A 109 -2.48 -27.44 -13.45
C ASP A 109 -2.11 -26.05 -14.00
N TYR A 110 -2.93 -25.49 -14.88
CA TYR A 110 -2.68 -24.15 -15.44
C TYR A 110 -2.77 -23.04 -14.37
N ALA A 111 -3.66 -23.18 -13.39
CA ALA A 111 -3.79 -22.22 -12.30
C ALA A 111 -2.62 -22.33 -11.31
N ILE A 112 -2.09 -23.55 -11.09
CA ILE A 112 -0.89 -23.80 -10.28
C ILE A 112 0.32 -23.07 -10.91
N TRP A 113 0.52 -23.17 -12.23
CA TRP A 113 1.60 -22.46 -12.92
C TRP A 113 1.45 -20.94 -12.81
N MET A 114 0.23 -20.41 -12.96
CA MET A 114 -0.03 -18.98 -12.77
C MET A 114 0.24 -18.55 -11.32
N SER A 115 -0.06 -19.40 -10.34
CA SER A 115 0.26 -19.15 -8.93
C SER A 115 1.76 -19.08 -8.66
N TYR A 116 2.55 -19.97 -9.24
CA TYR A 116 4.02 -19.89 -9.13
C TYR A 116 4.56 -18.57 -9.67
N ILE A 117 4.04 -18.14 -10.83
CA ILE A 117 4.47 -16.88 -11.46
C ILE A 117 4.11 -15.69 -10.56
N LEU A 118 2.87 -15.61 -10.06
CA LEU A 118 2.45 -14.50 -9.21
C LEU A 118 3.20 -14.49 -7.88
N TRP A 119 3.40 -15.64 -7.26
CA TRP A 119 4.20 -15.78 -6.04
C TRP A 119 5.63 -15.28 -6.23
N ALA A 120 6.30 -15.69 -7.31
CA ALA A 120 7.64 -15.21 -7.64
C ALA A 120 7.68 -13.70 -7.91
N LEU A 121 6.67 -13.13 -8.59
CA LEU A 121 6.57 -11.70 -8.84
C LEU A 121 6.38 -10.90 -7.54
N ILE A 122 5.58 -11.39 -6.61
CA ILE A 122 5.38 -10.76 -5.31
C ILE A 122 6.66 -10.80 -4.48
N LEU A 123 7.38 -11.93 -4.47
CA LEU A 123 8.68 -12.03 -3.80
C LEU A 123 9.70 -11.05 -4.39
N GLU A 124 9.73 -10.91 -5.72
CA GLU A 124 10.59 -9.92 -6.38
C GLU A 124 10.16 -8.48 -6.03
N GLY A 125 8.87 -8.21 -5.93
CA GLY A 125 8.34 -6.94 -5.43
C GLY A 125 8.80 -6.61 -4.01
N VAL A 126 8.72 -7.58 -3.11
CA VAL A 126 9.22 -7.46 -1.72
C VAL A 126 10.72 -7.20 -1.69
N ARG A 127 11.50 -7.89 -2.53
CA ARG A 127 12.95 -7.67 -2.63
C ARG A 127 13.29 -6.24 -3.03
N ARG A 128 12.54 -5.66 -3.96
CA ARG A 128 12.77 -4.30 -4.48
C ARG A 128 12.36 -3.20 -3.50
N THR A 129 11.27 -3.41 -2.78
CA THR A 129 10.74 -2.39 -1.84
C THR A 129 11.32 -2.52 -0.43
N GLY A 130 11.44 -3.75 0.07
CA GLY A 130 11.87 -4.04 1.44
C GLY A 130 13.35 -4.46 1.58
N GLY A 131 14.07 -4.62 0.45
CA GLY A 131 15.46 -5.03 0.46
C GLY A 131 15.66 -6.53 0.74
N TRP A 132 16.94 -6.92 0.77
CA TRP A 132 17.32 -8.34 0.88
C TRP A 132 16.94 -9.00 2.21
N ILE A 133 16.95 -8.25 3.31
CA ILE A 133 16.65 -8.79 4.66
C ILE A 133 15.18 -9.23 4.70
N LEU A 134 14.26 -8.34 4.28
CA LEU A 134 12.84 -8.63 4.26
C LEU A 134 12.50 -9.73 3.25
N PHE A 135 13.15 -9.72 2.08
CA PHE A 135 13.00 -10.77 1.08
C PHE A 135 13.33 -12.16 1.63
N VAL A 136 14.49 -12.31 2.28
CA VAL A 136 14.91 -13.61 2.84
C VAL A 136 13.95 -14.06 3.93
N LEU A 137 13.53 -13.14 4.79
CA LEU A 137 12.57 -13.45 5.85
C LEU A 137 11.23 -13.93 5.26
N VAL A 138 10.67 -13.20 4.32
CA VAL A 138 9.40 -13.59 3.66
C VAL A 138 9.56 -14.89 2.89
N LEU A 139 10.67 -15.11 2.21
CA LEU A 139 10.96 -16.35 1.47
C LEU A 139 10.99 -17.56 2.41
N VAL A 140 11.69 -17.45 3.55
CA VAL A 140 11.78 -18.55 4.53
C VAL A 140 10.39 -18.90 5.07
N PHE A 141 9.60 -17.91 5.48
CA PHE A 141 8.25 -18.17 5.97
C PHE A 141 7.29 -18.67 4.87
N SER A 142 7.45 -18.19 3.65
CA SER A 142 6.65 -18.63 2.52
C SER A 142 6.95 -20.09 2.10
N LEU A 143 8.17 -20.54 2.27
CA LEU A 143 8.57 -21.94 2.00
C LEU A 143 8.32 -22.86 3.20
N TYR A 144 8.02 -22.32 4.38
CA TYR A 144 7.82 -23.09 5.59
C TYR A 144 6.82 -24.26 5.43
N PRO A 145 5.66 -24.16 4.78
CA PRO A 145 4.71 -25.26 4.65
C PRO A 145 5.31 -26.50 3.96
N ILE A 146 6.29 -26.30 3.08
CA ILE A 146 6.95 -27.40 2.35
C ILE A 146 7.85 -28.24 3.28
N PHE A 147 8.44 -27.60 4.29
CA PHE A 147 9.41 -28.22 5.21
C PHE A 147 8.84 -28.42 6.62
N ALA A 148 7.55 -28.13 6.85
CA ALA A 148 6.95 -28.14 8.17
C ALA A 148 7.03 -29.49 8.88
N GLU A 149 7.01 -30.60 8.16
CA GLU A 149 7.09 -31.97 8.73
C GLU A 149 8.49 -32.28 9.28
N ILE A 150 9.56 -31.71 8.72
CA ILE A 150 10.94 -31.98 9.10
C ILE A 150 11.32 -31.23 10.39
N LEU A 151 10.55 -30.21 10.76
CA LEU A 151 10.87 -29.36 11.90
C LEU A 151 10.45 -29.99 13.23
N PRO A 152 11.29 -29.90 14.28
CA PRO A 152 11.01 -30.52 15.56
C PRO A 152 10.05 -29.70 16.45
N GLY A 153 9.26 -30.39 17.27
CA GLY A 153 8.51 -29.83 18.38
C GLY A 153 7.31 -28.95 17.98
N PRO A 154 7.08 -27.81 18.62
CA PRO A 154 5.87 -27.00 18.44
C PRO A 154 5.79 -26.30 17.07
N ILE A 155 6.85 -26.32 16.29
CA ILE A 155 6.91 -25.78 14.93
C ILE A 155 6.78 -26.86 13.86
N SER A 156 6.49 -28.09 14.25
CA SER A 156 6.12 -29.16 13.31
C SER A 156 4.71 -28.94 12.77
N GLY A 157 4.50 -29.17 11.48
CA GLY A 157 3.22 -29.04 10.82
C GLY A 157 3.00 -30.11 9.76
N MET A 158 1.84 -30.12 9.13
CA MET A 158 1.59 -30.99 7.98
C MET A 158 2.41 -30.49 6.78
N ALA A 159 3.13 -31.39 6.10
CA ALA A 159 3.82 -31.05 4.87
C ALA A 159 2.81 -30.76 3.76
N SER A 160 3.07 -29.71 3.03
CA SER A 160 2.30 -29.34 1.84
C SER A 160 3.18 -29.53 0.61
N THR A 161 2.59 -29.95 -0.51
CA THR A 161 3.34 -30.00 -1.75
C THR A 161 3.69 -28.58 -2.22
N PRO A 162 4.76 -28.38 -3.00
CA PRO A 162 5.06 -27.05 -3.56
C PRO A 162 3.89 -26.49 -4.39
N ALA A 163 3.12 -27.34 -5.06
CA ALA A 163 1.95 -26.96 -5.84
C ALA A 163 0.83 -26.43 -4.94
N ASP A 164 0.48 -27.15 -3.88
CA ASP A 164 -0.54 -26.74 -2.93
C ASP A 164 -0.10 -25.46 -2.19
N THR A 165 1.18 -25.35 -1.84
CA THR A 165 1.73 -24.15 -1.20
C THR A 165 1.59 -22.92 -2.11
N ALA A 166 1.90 -23.03 -3.40
CA ALA A 166 1.77 -21.93 -4.35
C ALA A 166 0.30 -21.53 -4.56
N SER A 167 -0.59 -22.51 -4.71
CA SER A 167 -2.04 -22.29 -4.85
C SER A 167 -2.61 -21.62 -3.61
N TYR A 168 -2.28 -22.12 -2.44
CA TYR A 168 -2.72 -21.55 -1.17
C TYR A 168 -2.21 -20.12 -0.98
N HIS A 169 -0.93 -19.83 -1.27
CA HIS A 169 -0.41 -18.49 -1.12
C HIS A 169 -1.12 -17.46 -2.00
N VAL A 170 -1.46 -17.81 -3.22
CA VAL A 170 -2.01 -16.87 -4.19
C VAL A 170 -3.53 -16.80 -4.13
N MET A 171 -4.21 -17.91 -3.94
CA MET A 171 -5.67 -18.02 -4.05
C MET A 171 -6.38 -17.96 -2.70
N SER A 172 -5.69 -18.36 -1.61
CA SER A 172 -6.29 -18.31 -0.28
C SER A 172 -6.36 -16.89 0.27
N ILE A 173 -7.41 -16.67 1.02
CA ILE A 173 -7.64 -15.44 1.78
C ILE A 173 -6.83 -15.34 3.08
N GLU A 174 -5.99 -16.32 3.35
CA GLU A 174 -5.19 -16.41 4.58
C GLU A 174 -3.70 -16.11 4.37
N SER A 175 -3.26 -15.92 3.12
CA SER A 175 -1.85 -15.69 2.80
C SER A 175 -1.62 -14.29 2.17
N ILE A 176 -1.32 -14.21 0.87
CA ILE A 176 -1.03 -12.93 0.19
C ILE A 176 -2.24 -11.99 0.25
N LEU A 177 -3.45 -12.52 0.03
CA LEU A 177 -4.69 -11.78 0.16
C LEU A 177 -5.22 -11.76 1.62
N GLY A 178 -4.38 -12.05 2.59
CA GLY A 178 -4.71 -12.18 4.00
C GLY A 178 -5.09 -10.86 4.69
N LEU A 179 -5.29 -10.96 5.99
CA LEU A 179 -5.75 -9.86 6.84
C LEU A 179 -4.99 -8.53 6.64
N PRO A 180 -3.64 -8.51 6.54
CA PRO A 180 -2.92 -7.25 6.34
C PRO A 180 -3.24 -6.58 4.98
N PHE A 181 -3.33 -7.37 3.91
CA PHE A 181 -3.66 -6.86 2.59
C PHE A 181 -5.12 -6.37 2.52
N ARG A 182 -6.05 -7.10 3.13
CA ARG A 182 -7.46 -6.69 3.23
C ARG A 182 -7.62 -5.40 4.01
N ALA A 183 -6.96 -5.27 5.15
CA ALA A 183 -6.98 -4.03 5.93
C ALA A 183 -6.42 -2.86 5.12
N PHE A 184 -5.33 -3.07 4.39
CA PHE A 184 -4.80 -2.07 3.47
C PHE A 184 -5.81 -1.69 2.40
N ALA A 185 -6.38 -2.66 1.70
CA ALA A 185 -7.29 -2.46 0.59
C ALA A 185 -8.61 -1.79 1.00
N GLN A 186 -9.21 -2.21 2.11
CA GLN A 186 -10.53 -1.76 2.54
C GLN A 186 -10.49 -0.51 3.42
N LEU A 187 -9.48 -0.39 4.29
CA LEU A 187 -9.43 0.70 5.27
C LEU A 187 -8.40 1.76 4.92
N VAL A 188 -7.13 1.36 4.68
CA VAL A 188 -6.04 2.34 4.54
C VAL A 188 -6.23 3.21 3.31
N ILE A 189 -6.62 2.65 2.17
CA ILE A 189 -6.86 3.45 0.95
C ILE A 189 -7.99 4.46 1.18
N GLY A 190 -9.10 4.05 1.79
CA GLY A 190 -10.23 4.92 2.12
C GLY A 190 -9.81 6.06 3.06
N PHE A 191 -9.06 5.74 4.12
CA PHE A 191 -8.54 6.74 5.04
C PHE A 191 -7.55 7.71 4.38
N LEU A 192 -6.69 7.24 3.48
CA LEU A 192 -5.78 8.12 2.73
C LEU A 192 -6.54 9.09 1.83
N ILE A 193 -7.56 8.63 1.12
CA ILE A 193 -8.42 9.47 0.28
C ILE A 193 -9.13 10.53 1.15
N PHE A 194 -9.75 10.11 2.24
CA PHE A 194 -10.41 11.01 3.19
C PHE A 194 -9.44 12.02 3.78
N GLY A 195 -8.25 11.57 4.22
CA GLY A 195 -7.21 12.43 4.78
C GLY A 195 -6.75 13.51 3.80
N ILE A 196 -6.51 13.14 2.53
CA ILE A 196 -6.12 14.09 1.47
C ILE A 196 -7.27 15.07 1.19
N ALA A 197 -8.51 14.60 1.09
CA ALA A 197 -9.69 15.45 0.88
C ALA A 197 -9.82 16.47 2.02
N LEU A 198 -9.74 16.01 3.27
CA LEU A 198 -9.82 16.88 4.44
C LEU A 198 -8.67 17.89 4.50
N GLN A 199 -7.45 17.49 4.12
CA GLN A 199 -6.29 18.37 4.02
C GLN A 199 -6.51 19.48 2.96
N LYS A 200 -7.02 19.11 1.80
CA LYS A 200 -7.30 20.06 0.69
C LYS A 200 -8.48 20.99 0.96
N THR A 201 -9.46 20.55 1.73
CA THR A 201 -10.63 21.38 2.13
C THR A 201 -10.35 22.31 3.31
N GLY A 202 -9.11 22.33 3.83
CA GLY A 202 -8.71 23.24 4.91
C GLY A 202 -8.79 22.64 6.31
N GLY A 203 -9.05 21.35 6.44
CA GLY A 203 -9.09 20.63 7.73
C GLY A 203 -7.80 20.80 8.54
N GLY A 204 -6.63 20.85 7.87
CA GLY A 204 -5.36 21.13 8.54
C GLY A 204 -5.37 22.47 9.29
N ARG A 205 -5.84 23.52 8.64
CA ARG A 205 -5.97 24.85 9.29
C ARG A 205 -6.98 24.83 10.43
N PHE A 206 -8.07 24.11 10.25
CA PHE A 206 -9.08 23.94 11.31
C PHE A 206 -8.48 23.30 12.56
N PHE A 207 -7.74 22.20 12.44
CA PHE A 207 -7.13 21.53 13.58
C PHE A 207 -6.05 22.37 14.26
N ILE A 208 -5.23 23.10 13.50
CA ILE A 208 -4.26 24.02 14.08
C ILE A 208 -4.98 25.15 14.85
N ASN A 209 -6.02 25.76 14.26
CA ASN A 209 -6.80 26.80 14.93
C ASN A 209 -7.51 26.27 16.18
N LEU A 210 -8.06 25.06 16.13
CA LEU A 210 -8.68 24.40 17.25
C LEU A 210 -7.65 24.18 18.38
N ALA A 211 -6.48 23.68 18.07
CA ALA A 211 -5.39 23.49 19.03
C ALA A 211 -4.95 24.84 19.65
N PHE A 212 -4.87 25.92 18.84
CA PHE A 212 -4.60 27.26 19.36
C PHE A 212 -5.71 27.78 20.28
N ALA A 213 -6.96 27.54 19.95
CA ALA A 213 -8.09 27.98 20.77
C ALA A 213 -8.08 27.30 22.17
N VAL A 214 -7.69 26.03 22.22
CA VAL A 214 -7.69 25.25 23.47
C VAL A 214 -6.41 25.46 24.28
N PHE A 215 -5.24 25.48 23.66
CA PHE A 215 -3.95 25.47 24.32
C PHE A 215 -3.12 26.75 24.17
N GLY A 216 -3.53 27.66 23.30
CA GLY A 216 -2.75 28.86 22.96
C GLY A 216 -2.48 29.80 24.13
N HIS A 217 -3.38 29.84 25.13
CA HIS A 217 -3.28 30.71 26.30
C HIS A 217 -2.51 30.12 27.51
N VAL A 218 -2.09 28.86 27.41
CA VAL A 218 -1.36 28.17 28.47
C VAL A 218 0.15 28.43 28.37
N ARG A 219 0.89 28.39 29.48
CA ARG A 219 2.37 28.46 29.44
C ARG A 219 2.95 27.37 28.53
N GLY A 220 3.81 27.79 27.59
CA GLY A 220 4.33 26.90 26.52
C GLY A 220 3.26 26.53 25.50
N GLY A 221 2.21 27.35 25.34
CA GLY A 221 1.06 27.06 24.51
C GLY A 221 1.41 26.73 23.07
N SER A 222 2.37 27.44 22.45
CA SER A 222 2.79 27.18 21.08
C SER A 222 3.36 25.76 20.87
N ALA A 223 4.17 25.24 21.80
CA ALA A 223 4.68 23.87 21.74
C ALA A 223 3.56 22.83 21.94
N LYS A 224 2.65 23.07 22.90
CA LYS A 224 1.48 22.20 23.11
C LYS A 224 0.55 22.18 21.91
N VAL A 225 0.36 23.32 21.28
CA VAL A 225 -0.41 23.44 20.03
C VAL A 225 0.27 22.64 18.92
N ALA A 226 1.59 22.72 18.77
CA ALA A 226 2.34 21.91 17.80
C ALA A 226 2.08 20.41 18.00
N ILE A 227 2.25 19.90 19.23
CA ILE A 227 2.05 18.48 19.54
C ILE A 227 0.61 18.04 19.27
N VAL A 228 -0.38 18.81 19.73
CA VAL A 228 -1.79 18.43 19.58
C VAL A 228 -2.24 18.52 18.13
N SER A 229 -1.86 19.59 17.40
CA SER A 229 -2.19 19.73 16.00
C SER A 229 -1.49 18.67 15.15
N SER A 230 -0.23 18.33 15.44
CA SER A 230 0.51 17.26 14.79
C SER A 230 -0.14 15.90 15.06
N GLY A 231 -0.58 15.62 16.29
CA GLY A 231 -1.32 14.39 16.61
C GLY A 231 -2.64 14.27 15.84
N LEU A 232 -3.42 15.35 15.77
CA LEU A 232 -4.68 15.37 15.02
C LEU A 232 -4.45 15.22 13.50
N MET A 233 -3.44 15.91 12.95
CA MET A 233 -3.08 15.78 11.54
C MET A 233 -2.46 14.43 11.23
N GLY A 234 -1.62 13.89 12.12
CA GLY A 234 -0.96 12.59 11.97
C GLY A 234 -1.95 11.43 11.92
N SER A 235 -3.03 11.51 12.73
CA SER A 235 -4.09 10.50 12.71
C SER A 235 -4.80 10.39 11.36
N MET A 236 -4.74 11.45 10.53
CA MET A 236 -5.37 11.49 9.21
C MET A 236 -4.38 11.24 8.07
N SER A 237 -3.15 11.78 8.17
CA SER A 237 -2.18 11.72 7.07
C SER A 237 -1.51 10.35 6.92
N GLY A 238 -1.39 9.60 8.00
CA GLY A 238 -0.68 8.31 8.03
C GLY A 238 0.81 8.38 7.67
N SER A 239 1.33 9.57 7.37
CA SER A 239 2.72 9.82 6.96
C SER A 239 3.39 10.83 7.88
N VAL A 240 4.42 10.39 8.59
CA VAL A 240 5.20 11.25 9.51
C VAL A 240 5.82 12.42 8.76
N ILE A 241 6.43 12.19 7.59
CA ILE A 241 7.09 13.23 6.80
C ILE A 241 6.09 14.29 6.36
N THR A 242 4.95 13.87 5.81
CA THR A 242 3.90 14.80 5.35
C THR A 242 3.33 15.59 6.51
N ASN A 243 3.17 14.97 7.68
CA ASN A 243 2.67 15.61 8.88
C ASN A 243 3.62 16.72 9.32
N VAL A 244 4.90 16.43 9.55
CA VAL A 244 5.93 17.40 9.97
C VAL A 244 6.05 18.55 8.97
N LEU A 245 6.02 18.27 7.67
CA LEU A 245 6.09 19.31 6.64
C LEU A 245 4.85 20.21 6.60
N THR A 246 3.68 19.68 6.91
CA THR A 246 2.43 20.44 6.85
C THR A 246 2.21 21.28 8.11
N THR A 247 2.34 20.66 9.28
CA THR A 247 2.15 21.34 10.57
C THR A 247 3.31 22.26 10.90
N GLY A 248 4.55 21.82 10.64
CA GLY A 248 5.77 22.56 10.95
C GLY A 248 5.89 23.92 10.23
N GLN A 249 5.33 24.05 9.02
CA GLN A 249 5.29 25.34 8.33
C GLN A 249 4.53 26.44 9.11
N MET A 250 3.58 26.05 9.96
CA MET A 250 2.78 26.99 10.76
C MET A 250 3.20 27.03 12.23
N THR A 251 3.53 25.87 12.80
CA THR A 251 3.83 25.72 14.22
C THR A 251 5.23 26.18 14.58
N ILE A 252 6.26 25.91 13.75
CA ILE A 252 7.63 26.35 13.99
C ILE A 252 7.71 27.88 14.04
N PRO A 253 7.21 28.66 13.05
CA PRO A 253 7.19 30.11 13.14
C PRO A 253 6.38 30.67 14.33
N ALA A 254 5.34 29.94 14.75
CA ALA A 254 4.55 30.35 15.93
C ALA A 254 5.34 30.13 17.22
N MET A 255 6.12 29.07 17.34
CA MET A 255 7.03 28.82 18.47
C MET A 255 8.15 29.83 18.52
N GLU A 256 8.79 30.17 17.38
CA GLU A 256 9.82 31.20 17.28
C GLU A 256 9.34 32.57 17.74
N LYS A 257 8.14 32.99 17.29
CA LYS A 257 7.50 34.25 17.74
C LYS A 257 7.27 34.33 19.24
N ASN A 258 7.11 33.19 19.90
CA ASN A 258 6.96 33.05 21.35
C ASN A 258 8.31 32.92 22.09
N GLY A 259 9.44 33.17 21.40
CA GLY A 259 10.79 33.18 21.98
C GLY A 259 11.49 31.85 22.09
N MET A 260 11.01 30.80 21.37
CA MET A 260 11.71 29.52 21.29
C MET A 260 12.83 29.59 20.24
N GLU A 261 13.96 28.93 20.52
CA GLU A 261 15.05 28.76 19.54
C GLU A 261 14.59 27.85 18.38
N LYS A 262 15.09 28.11 17.17
CA LYS A 262 14.67 27.42 15.95
C LYS A 262 14.92 25.91 16.01
N GLU A 263 16.08 25.52 16.54
CA GLU A 263 16.49 24.14 16.70
C GLU A 263 15.57 23.39 17.67
N TYR A 264 15.19 24.07 18.76
CA TYR A 264 14.27 23.52 19.76
C TYR A 264 12.85 23.40 19.19
N ALA A 265 12.37 24.41 18.45
CA ALA A 265 11.07 24.39 17.81
C ALA A 265 10.97 23.26 16.77
N ALA A 266 12.02 23.08 15.96
CA ALA A 266 12.11 21.98 15.00
C ALA A 266 12.14 20.60 15.71
N GLY A 267 12.86 20.49 16.83
CA GLY A 267 12.88 19.29 17.65
C GLY A 267 11.51 18.91 18.20
N VAL A 268 10.73 19.87 18.71
CA VAL A 268 9.38 19.65 19.20
C VAL A 268 8.43 19.16 18.11
N GLU A 269 8.59 19.68 16.87
CA GLU A 269 7.74 19.26 15.75
C GLU A 269 8.10 17.88 15.21
N SER A 270 9.37 17.46 15.33
CA SER A 270 9.86 16.18 14.83
C SER A 270 9.62 15.00 15.77
N CYS A 271 9.29 15.25 17.03
CA CYS A 271 8.95 14.23 18.03
C CYS A 271 7.48 13.86 18.01
#